data_0119c4385edae687ecbffaa848a469f1
#
_entry.id   0119c4385edae687ecbffaa848a469f1
#
_cell.length_a   1.000
_cell.length_b   1.000
_cell.length_c   1.000
_cell.angle_alpha   90.00
_cell.angle_beta   90.00
_cell.angle_gamma   90.00
#
_symmetry.space_group_name_H-M   'P 1'
#
loop_
_entity.id
_entity.type
_entity.pdbx_description
1 polymer ?
#
loop_
_entity_poly.entity_id
_entity_poly.type
_entity_poly.pdbx_seq_one_letter_code
_entity_poly.pdbx_strand_id
1 'polypeptide(L)'
;MSEFVIETQHLYKRFGQVTALEDINIKIRQGEFIAIMGASGSGKTTLMNILTGLDTASEGKIILDGVDAAQLDEIGRQRFRAEKIGLVFQQFHLIPYLTALENVMLAQHYHSVIDEAAAKAVLEQVGLGHRIDHRPSQLSGGEQQRVCIARALVKIGRAHV
;
A
#
# COMPACT_ATOMS: atom_id res chain seq x y z
N MET A 1 -20.76 -5.25 -7.98
CA MET A 1 -19.32 -5.08 -7.68
C MET A 1 -18.66 -4.56 -8.94
N SER A 2 -17.77 -3.58 -8.85
CA SER A 2 -17.06 -3.08 -10.03
C SER A 2 -16.17 -4.18 -10.60
N GLU A 3 -16.11 -4.32 -11.93
CA GLU A 3 -15.18 -5.23 -12.62
C GLU A 3 -13.71 -4.82 -12.38
N PHE A 4 -13.48 -3.54 -12.12
CA PHE A 4 -12.16 -2.97 -11.95
C PHE A 4 -11.94 -2.52 -10.49
N VAL A 5 -10.79 -2.85 -9.93
CA VAL A 5 -10.36 -2.37 -8.60
C VAL A 5 -9.72 -0.99 -8.69
N ILE A 6 -9.14 -0.64 -9.84
CA ILE A 6 -8.62 0.70 -10.14
C ILE A 6 -9.06 1.09 -11.54
N GLU A 7 -9.62 2.29 -11.65
CA GLU A 7 -9.91 2.93 -12.93
C GLU A 7 -9.52 4.40 -12.88
N THR A 8 -8.76 4.87 -13.88
CA THR A 8 -8.46 6.29 -14.07
C THR A 8 -8.97 6.77 -15.41
N GLN A 9 -9.46 7.99 -15.45
CA GLN A 9 -9.95 8.65 -16.66
C GLN A 9 -9.36 10.05 -16.75
N HIS A 10 -8.62 10.31 -17.82
CA HIS A 10 -7.97 11.60 -18.09
C HIS A 10 -7.24 12.17 -16.87
N LEU A 11 -6.41 11.32 -16.22
CA LEU A 11 -5.73 11.68 -15.00
C LEU A 11 -4.53 12.56 -15.30
N TYR A 12 -4.47 13.73 -14.66
CA TYR A 12 -3.33 14.64 -14.70
C TYR A 12 -2.78 14.89 -13.30
N LYS A 13 -1.47 15.07 -13.21
CA LYS A 13 -0.81 15.59 -12.02
C LYS A 13 0.19 16.66 -12.39
N ARG A 14 0.02 17.84 -11.79
CA ARG A 14 0.91 18.99 -11.97
C ARG A 14 1.50 19.43 -10.64
N PHE A 15 2.76 19.79 -10.66
CA PHE A 15 3.48 20.43 -9.56
C PHE A 15 3.94 21.80 -10.06
N GLY A 16 3.18 22.86 -9.77
CA GLY A 16 3.37 24.16 -10.36
C GLY A 16 3.29 24.11 -11.90
N GLN A 17 4.38 24.41 -12.58
CA GLN A 17 4.45 24.37 -14.05
C GLN A 17 4.88 23.01 -14.62
N VAL A 18 5.25 22.06 -13.77
CA VAL A 18 5.72 20.74 -14.20
C VAL A 18 4.54 19.76 -14.25
N THR A 19 4.27 19.20 -15.43
CA THR A 19 3.30 18.12 -15.60
C THR A 19 4.02 16.79 -15.36
N ALA A 20 3.70 16.13 -14.26
CA ALA A 20 4.27 14.83 -13.88
C ALA A 20 3.49 13.64 -14.46
N LEU A 21 2.17 13.80 -14.63
CA LEU A 21 1.31 12.83 -15.30
C LEU A 21 0.39 13.56 -16.28
N GLU A 22 0.22 13.00 -17.47
CA GLU A 22 -0.57 13.57 -18.53
C GLU A 22 -1.48 12.51 -19.16
N ASP A 23 -2.77 12.75 -19.09
CA ASP A 23 -3.84 11.91 -19.70
C ASP A 23 -3.72 10.40 -19.41
N ILE A 24 -3.51 10.04 -18.16
CA ILE A 24 -3.38 8.64 -17.77
C ILE A 24 -4.74 7.97 -17.66
N ASN A 25 -4.94 6.94 -18.49
CA ASN A 25 -6.14 6.13 -18.56
C ASN A 25 -5.77 4.66 -18.30
N ILE A 26 -6.13 4.13 -17.12
CA ILE A 26 -5.77 2.77 -16.65
C ILE A 26 -7.04 2.08 -16.15
N LYS A 27 -7.14 0.78 -16.41
CA LYS A 27 -8.14 -0.12 -15.81
C LYS A 27 -7.44 -1.37 -15.32
N ILE A 28 -7.57 -1.66 -14.04
CA ILE A 28 -6.96 -2.84 -13.39
C ILE A 28 -8.08 -3.68 -12.79
N ARG A 29 -8.14 -4.97 -13.14
CA ARG A 29 -9.08 -5.93 -12.59
C ARG A 29 -8.57 -6.53 -11.29
N GLN A 30 -9.49 -7.07 -10.53
CA GLN A 30 -9.13 -7.84 -9.34
C GLN A 30 -8.25 -9.04 -9.72
N GLY A 31 -7.17 -9.24 -8.96
CA GLY A 31 -6.23 -10.36 -9.17
C GLY A 31 -5.16 -10.11 -10.25
N GLU A 32 -5.19 -8.98 -10.96
CA GLU A 32 -4.14 -8.66 -11.92
C GLU A 32 -2.84 -8.26 -11.23
N PHE A 33 -1.72 -8.68 -11.82
CA PHE A 33 -0.38 -8.24 -11.49
C PHE A 33 0.10 -7.21 -12.53
N ILE A 34 0.36 -5.98 -12.10
CA ILE A 34 0.76 -4.88 -12.98
C ILE A 34 2.18 -4.42 -12.65
N ALA A 35 3.03 -4.30 -13.67
CA ALA A 35 4.35 -3.70 -13.57
C ALA A 35 4.37 -2.33 -14.24
N ILE A 36 4.76 -1.28 -13.50
CA ILE A 36 4.96 0.06 -14.03
C ILE A 36 6.45 0.27 -14.29
N MET A 37 6.84 0.41 -15.55
CA MET A 37 8.22 0.56 -15.98
C MET A 37 8.44 1.91 -16.67
N GLY A 38 9.67 2.39 -16.68
CA GLY A 38 10.07 3.64 -17.34
C GLY A 38 11.35 4.23 -16.73
N ALA A 39 11.91 5.25 -17.39
CA ALA A 39 13.10 5.95 -16.94
C ALA A 39 12.89 6.65 -15.58
N SER A 40 13.99 7.03 -14.91
CA SER A 40 13.91 7.87 -13.71
C SER A 40 13.24 9.21 -14.06
N GLY A 41 12.38 9.71 -13.19
CA GLY A 41 11.63 10.94 -13.43
C GLY A 41 10.39 10.83 -14.33
N SER A 42 10.05 9.64 -14.85
CA SER A 42 8.88 9.44 -15.73
C SER A 42 7.51 9.41 -15.01
N GLY A 43 7.43 9.84 -13.76
CA GLY A 43 6.16 9.94 -13.03
C GLY A 43 5.68 8.66 -12.34
N LYS A 44 6.42 7.52 -12.37
CA LYS A 44 5.98 6.24 -11.78
C LYS A 44 5.61 6.35 -10.30
N THR A 45 6.45 6.97 -9.50
CA THR A 45 6.20 7.17 -8.06
C THR A 45 4.99 8.08 -7.84
N THR A 46 4.85 9.13 -8.66
CA THR A 46 3.69 10.02 -8.61
C THR A 46 2.40 9.26 -8.92
N LEU A 47 2.41 8.42 -9.96
CA LEU A 47 1.27 7.58 -10.32
C LEU A 47 0.94 6.61 -9.18
N MET A 48 1.93 5.90 -8.65
CA MET A 48 1.73 4.99 -7.52
C MET A 48 1.15 5.70 -6.30
N ASN A 49 1.66 6.89 -5.94
CA ASN A 49 1.14 7.65 -4.82
C ASN A 49 -0.33 8.04 -5.01
N ILE A 50 -0.72 8.38 -6.21
CA ILE A 50 -2.12 8.72 -6.52
C ILE A 50 -3.00 7.46 -6.51
N LEU A 51 -2.59 6.37 -7.16
CA LEU A 51 -3.35 5.10 -7.18
C LEU A 51 -3.51 4.48 -5.79
N THR A 52 -2.59 4.78 -4.87
CA THR A 52 -2.65 4.32 -3.47
C THR A 52 -3.26 5.35 -2.52
N GLY A 53 -3.73 6.49 -3.03
CA GLY A 53 -4.35 7.55 -2.22
C GLY A 53 -3.39 8.28 -1.29
N LEU A 54 -2.07 8.19 -1.50
CA LEU A 54 -1.06 8.98 -0.78
C LEU A 54 -0.98 10.42 -1.31
N ASP A 55 -1.38 10.63 -2.56
CA ASP A 55 -1.46 11.94 -3.19
C ASP A 55 -2.77 12.04 -3.99
N THR A 56 -3.13 13.24 -4.42
CA THR A 56 -4.34 13.51 -5.20
C THR A 56 -4.00 13.92 -6.62
N ALA A 57 -4.87 13.61 -7.57
CA ALA A 57 -4.79 14.11 -8.93
C ALA A 57 -5.04 15.62 -8.97
N SER A 58 -4.46 16.30 -9.97
CA SER A 58 -4.80 17.69 -10.28
C SER A 58 -6.09 17.80 -11.09
N GLU A 59 -6.31 16.84 -12.01
CA GLU A 59 -7.51 16.75 -12.86
C GLU A 59 -7.77 15.27 -13.20
N GLY A 60 -8.97 15.00 -13.71
CA GLY A 60 -9.41 13.67 -14.09
C GLY A 60 -10.13 12.93 -12.98
N LYS A 61 -10.42 11.65 -13.23
CA LYS A 61 -11.19 10.81 -12.31
C LYS A 61 -10.40 9.59 -11.89
N ILE A 62 -10.54 9.22 -10.61
CA ILE A 62 -9.97 7.98 -10.05
C ILE A 62 -11.07 7.25 -9.32
N ILE A 63 -11.31 6.01 -9.69
CA ILE A 63 -12.21 5.09 -8.99
C ILE A 63 -11.34 3.99 -8.39
N LEU A 64 -11.43 3.81 -7.09
CA LEU A 64 -10.70 2.81 -6.32
C LEU A 64 -11.73 1.90 -5.63
N ASP A 65 -11.74 0.61 -5.96
CA ASP A 65 -12.71 -0.38 -5.45
C ASP A 65 -14.18 0.14 -5.52
N GLY A 66 -14.53 0.78 -6.64
CA GLY A 66 -15.86 1.37 -6.87
C GLY A 66 -16.12 2.73 -6.22
N VAL A 67 -15.17 3.26 -5.45
CA VAL A 67 -15.27 4.56 -4.76
C VAL A 67 -14.53 5.63 -5.56
N ASP A 68 -15.21 6.73 -5.87
CA ASP A 68 -14.58 7.89 -6.50
C ASP A 68 -13.68 8.61 -5.47
N ALA A 69 -12.37 8.59 -5.71
CA ALA A 69 -11.39 9.15 -4.79
C ALA A 69 -11.55 10.68 -4.59
N ALA A 70 -12.18 11.38 -5.55
CA ALA A 70 -12.46 12.80 -5.43
C ALA A 70 -13.56 13.12 -4.39
N GLN A 71 -14.40 12.13 -4.06
CA GLN A 71 -15.44 12.26 -3.04
C GLN A 71 -14.95 12.00 -1.61
N LEU A 72 -13.72 11.52 -1.47
CA LEU A 72 -13.13 11.24 -0.17
C LEU A 72 -12.44 12.51 0.37
N ASP A 73 -12.86 12.93 1.55
CA ASP A 73 -12.08 13.89 2.35
C ASP A 73 -10.78 13.25 2.88
N GLU A 74 -9.97 13.99 3.60
CA GLU A 74 -8.69 13.49 4.12
C GLU A 74 -8.87 12.27 5.05
N ILE A 75 -9.90 12.31 5.90
CA ILE A 75 -10.22 11.21 6.83
C ILE A 75 -10.68 9.98 6.04
N GLY A 76 -11.54 10.17 5.04
CA GLY A 76 -12.02 9.11 4.16
C GLY A 76 -10.88 8.43 3.38
N ARG A 77 -9.93 9.22 2.86
CA ARG A 77 -8.72 8.68 2.20
C ARG A 77 -7.83 7.89 3.15
N GLN A 78 -7.62 8.38 4.38
CA GLN A 78 -6.85 7.66 5.40
C GLN A 78 -7.51 6.32 5.74
N ARG A 79 -8.82 6.31 5.95
CA ARG A 79 -9.58 5.09 6.22
C ARG A 79 -9.51 4.12 5.03
N PHE A 80 -9.72 4.60 3.83
CA PHE A 80 -9.62 3.79 2.61
C PHE A 80 -8.25 3.12 2.48
N ARG A 81 -7.15 3.89 2.67
CA ARG A 81 -5.78 3.32 2.67
C ARG A 81 -5.60 2.28 3.77
N ALA A 82 -6.11 2.57 4.96
CA ALA A 82 -6.00 1.67 6.09
C ALA A 82 -6.68 0.31 5.81
N GLU A 83 -7.86 0.33 5.22
CA GLU A 83 -8.70 -0.85 5.01
C GLU A 83 -8.38 -1.63 3.72
N LYS A 84 -8.01 -0.93 2.65
CA LYS A 84 -7.99 -1.51 1.29
C LYS A 84 -6.60 -1.63 0.66
N ILE A 85 -5.58 -0.93 1.18
CA ILE A 85 -4.29 -0.83 0.51
C ILE A 85 -3.15 -1.33 1.40
N GLY A 86 -2.44 -2.35 0.94
CA GLY A 86 -1.15 -2.76 1.51
C GLY A 86 -0.01 -2.12 0.73
N LEU A 87 0.85 -1.37 1.42
CA LEU A 87 2.00 -0.70 0.82
C LEU A 87 3.31 -1.30 1.30
N VAL A 88 4.19 -1.59 0.35
CA VAL A 88 5.58 -1.99 0.59
C VAL A 88 6.48 -0.96 -0.09
N PHE A 89 7.21 -0.20 0.70
CA PHE A 89 8.12 0.83 0.22
C PHE A 89 9.51 0.26 -0.08
N GLN A 90 10.27 0.95 -0.93
CA GLN A 90 11.65 0.62 -1.22
C GLN A 90 12.53 0.78 0.04
N GLN A 91 12.30 1.80 0.85
CA GLN A 91 12.85 1.93 2.18
C GLN A 91 11.92 1.21 3.17
N PHE A 92 12.47 0.42 4.07
CA PHE A 92 11.70 -0.49 4.90
C PHE A 92 10.74 0.22 5.86
N HIS A 93 11.10 1.40 6.37
CA HIS A 93 10.31 2.16 7.35
C HIS A 93 9.81 1.29 8.52
N LEU A 94 10.67 0.35 8.96
CA LEU A 94 10.41 -0.41 10.17
C LEU A 94 10.73 0.45 11.39
N ILE A 95 9.94 0.28 12.44
CA ILE A 95 10.19 0.95 13.72
C ILE A 95 11.36 0.23 14.39
N PRO A 96 12.51 0.89 14.61
CA PRO A 96 13.77 0.21 14.94
C PRO A 96 13.81 -0.42 16.33
N TYR A 97 12.99 0.04 17.26
CA TYR A 97 12.89 -0.48 18.62
C TYR A 97 11.81 -1.55 18.81
N LEU A 98 10.97 -1.78 17.81
CA LEU A 98 9.98 -2.84 17.78
C LEU A 98 10.55 -4.11 17.13
N THR A 99 10.09 -5.27 17.59
CA THR A 99 10.37 -6.57 16.98
C THR A 99 9.68 -6.71 15.62
N ALA A 100 9.98 -7.77 14.86
CA ALA A 100 9.29 -8.09 13.62
C ALA A 100 7.79 -8.26 13.86
N LEU A 101 7.41 -8.99 14.91
CA LEU A 101 6.01 -9.19 15.29
C LEU A 101 5.31 -7.87 15.62
N GLU A 102 5.91 -7.05 16.47
CA GLU A 102 5.35 -5.75 16.86
C GLU A 102 5.22 -4.78 15.68
N ASN A 103 6.17 -4.79 14.73
CA ASN A 103 6.07 -4.02 13.49
C ASN A 103 4.87 -4.45 12.63
N VAL A 104 4.54 -5.74 12.59
CA VAL A 104 3.36 -6.26 11.87
C VAL A 104 2.09 -5.92 12.64
N MET A 105 2.06 -6.13 13.96
CA MET A 105 0.90 -5.80 14.82
C MET A 105 0.56 -4.31 14.78
N LEU A 106 1.55 -3.42 14.65
CA LEU A 106 1.33 -1.98 14.52
C LEU A 106 0.43 -1.63 13.32
N ALA A 107 0.54 -2.39 12.22
CA ALA A 107 -0.32 -2.16 11.06
C ALA A 107 -1.79 -2.52 11.34
N GLN A 108 -2.08 -3.41 12.27
CA GLN A 108 -3.44 -3.74 12.68
C GLN A 108 -4.06 -2.64 13.55
N HIS A 109 -3.25 -1.95 14.35
CA HIS A 109 -3.71 -0.95 15.32
C HIS A 109 -4.54 0.18 14.70
N TYR A 110 -4.27 0.52 13.44
CA TYR A 110 -4.93 1.65 12.75
C TYR A 110 -6.30 1.33 12.14
N HIS A 111 -6.73 0.05 12.11
CA HIS A 111 -8.00 -0.32 11.44
C HIS A 111 -8.72 -1.53 12.02
N SER A 112 -8.18 -2.22 13.02
CA SER A 112 -8.84 -3.39 13.61
C SER A 112 -8.35 -3.68 15.02
N VAL A 113 -8.99 -4.66 15.65
CA VAL A 113 -8.47 -5.24 16.89
C VAL A 113 -7.14 -5.93 16.59
N ILE A 114 -6.13 -5.70 17.44
CA ILE A 114 -4.83 -6.37 17.34
C ILE A 114 -5.03 -7.87 17.51
N ASP A 115 -4.50 -8.63 16.58
CA ASP A 115 -4.54 -10.09 16.56
C ASP A 115 -3.12 -10.62 16.36
N GLU A 116 -2.51 -11.00 17.47
CA GLU A 116 -1.15 -11.53 17.48
C GLU A 116 -1.05 -12.83 16.69
N ALA A 117 -2.06 -13.70 16.74
CA ALA A 117 -2.06 -14.96 16.02
C ALA A 117 -2.05 -14.74 14.50
N ALA A 118 -2.85 -13.81 13.99
CA ALA A 118 -2.83 -13.42 12.59
C ALA A 118 -1.47 -12.81 12.19
N ALA A 119 -0.87 -11.97 13.03
CA ALA A 119 0.44 -11.39 12.77
C ALA A 119 1.56 -12.45 12.71
N LYS A 120 1.53 -13.45 13.61
CA LYS A 120 2.44 -14.60 13.58
C LYS A 120 2.26 -15.43 12.32
N ALA A 121 1.03 -15.76 11.96
CA ALA A 121 0.73 -16.56 10.77
C ALA A 121 1.25 -15.91 9.49
N VAL A 122 1.11 -14.58 9.34
CA VAL A 122 1.66 -13.86 8.19
C VAL A 122 3.18 -13.85 8.19
N LEU A 123 3.84 -13.71 9.35
CA LEU A 123 5.30 -13.81 9.46
C LEU A 123 5.80 -15.22 9.10
N GLU A 124 5.09 -16.27 9.50
CA GLU A 124 5.38 -17.65 9.09
C GLU A 124 5.23 -17.81 7.56
N GLN A 125 4.17 -17.26 6.98
CA GLN A 125 3.92 -17.30 5.53
C GLN A 125 5.05 -16.68 4.71
N VAL A 126 5.69 -15.63 5.22
CA VAL A 126 6.88 -15.01 4.57
C VAL A 126 8.20 -15.62 5.02
N GLY A 127 8.18 -16.75 5.75
CA GLY A 127 9.37 -17.49 6.19
C GLY A 127 10.14 -16.83 7.35
N LEU A 128 9.46 -16.06 8.21
CA LEU A 128 10.06 -15.35 9.34
C LEU A 128 9.54 -15.83 10.71
N GLY A 129 8.87 -16.97 10.80
CA GLY A 129 8.36 -17.51 12.06
C GLY A 129 9.44 -17.69 13.15
N HIS A 130 10.67 -17.99 12.75
CA HIS A 130 11.83 -18.11 13.65
C HIS A 130 12.51 -16.76 14.00
N ARG A 131 12.01 -15.63 13.48
CA ARG A 131 12.55 -14.26 13.64
C ARG A 131 11.58 -13.28 14.28
N ILE A 132 10.45 -13.74 14.77
CA ILE A 132 9.36 -12.88 15.26
C ILE A 132 9.79 -11.90 16.34
N ASP A 133 10.73 -12.30 17.21
CA ASP A 133 11.23 -11.50 18.33
C ASP A 133 12.46 -10.66 17.98
N HIS A 134 12.95 -10.71 16.73
CA HIS A 134 14.12 -9.95 16.29
C HIS A 134 13.73 -8.52 15.93
N ARG A 135 14.60 -7.57 16.33
CA ARG A 135 14.50 -6.16 15.92
C ARG A 135 15.10 -5.96 14.53
N PRO A 136 14.74 -4.89 13.80
CA PRO A 136 15.28 -4.60 12.47
C PRO A 136 16.81 -4.65 12.38
N SER A 137 17.51 -4.18 13.40
CA SER A 137 18.98 -4.22 13.46
C SER A 137 19.59 -5.64 13.51
N GLN A 138 18.78 -6.64 13.82
CA GLN A 138 19.17 -8.05 13.91
C GLN A 138 18.72 -8.85 12.65
N LEU A 139 18.08 -8.19 11.70
CA LEU A 139 17.56 -8.77 10.47
C LEU A 139 18.38 -8.31 9.26
N SER A 140 18.64 -9.23 8.35
CA SER A 140 19.19 -8.90 7.04
C SER A 140 18.23 -8.00 6.24
N GLY A 141 18.71 -7.30 5.21
CA GLY A 141 17.88 -6.47 4.35
C GLY A 141 16.70 -7.23 3.73
N GLY A 142 16.93 -8.49 3.28
CA GLY A 142 15.88 -9.35 2.76
C GLY A 142 14.85 -9.77 3.82
N GLU A 143 15.27 -10.00 5.07
CA GLU A 143 14.34 -10.27 6.17
C GLU A 143 13.53 -9.03 6.53
N GLN A 144 14.15 -7.84 6.59
CA GLN A 144 13.44 -6.58 6.79
C GLN A 144 12.39 -6.32 5.70
N GLN A 145 12.74 -6.60 4.43
CA GLN A 145 11.79 -6.51 3.32
C GLN A 145 10.60 -7.46 3.52
N ARG A 146 10.84 -8.70 3.96
CA ARG A 146 9.76 -9.65 4.24
C ARG A 146 8.89 -9.22 5.42
N VAL A 147 9.43 -8.57 6.44
CA VAL A 147 8.62 -7.94 7.50
C VAL A 147 7.70 -6.86 6.92
N CYS A 148 8.19 -6.03 5.97
CA CYS A 148 7.35 -5.03 5.30
C CYS A 148 6.23 -5.68 4.47
N ILE A 149 6.50 -6.80 3.81
CA ILE A 149 5.49 -7.58 3.08
C ILE A 149 4.46 -8.15 4.07
N ALA A 150 4.88 -8.75 5.18
CA ALA A 150 3.99 -9.24 6.22
C ALA A 150 3.09 -8.12 6.77
N ARG A 151 3.66 -6.94 6.99
CA ARG A 151 2.92 -5.75 7.42
C ARG A 151 1.84 -5.30 6.42
N ALA A 152 2.07 -5.46 5.13
CA ALA A 152 1.06 -5.19 4.11
C ALA A 152 -0.01 -6.29 4.06
N LEU A 153 0.38 -7.56 4.14
CA LEU A 153 -0.52 -8.72 4.04
C LEU A 153 -1.48 -8.82 5.23
N VAL A 154 -1.03 -8.53 6.47
CA VAL A 154 -1.88 -8.62 7.67
C VAL A 154 -3.07 -7.67 7.61
N LYS A 155 -2.99 -6.61 6.81
CA LYS A 155 -4.08 -5.68 6.55
C LYS A 155 -5.13 -6.28 5.60
N ILE A 156 -4.66 -6.86 4.50
CA ILE A 156 -5.50 -7.33 3.38
C ILE A 156 -6.21 -8.65 3.76
N GLY A 157 -5.58 -9.52 4.55
CA GLY A 157 -6.09 -10.85 4.87
C GLY A 157 -7.41 -10.88 5.65
N ARG A 158 -7.86 -9.76 6.20
CA ARG A 158 -9.14 -9.63 6.92
C ARG A 158 -10.31 -9.12 6.08
N ALA A 159 -10.06 -8.64 4.89
CA ALA A 159 -11.12 -8.16 3.99
C ALA A 159 -11.88 -9.31 3.29
N HIS A 160 -11.47 -10.56 3.50
CA HIS A 160 -11.98 -11.72 2.79
C HIS A 160 -12.43 -12.89 3.70
N VAL A 161 -12.70 -12.62 4.99
CA VAL A 161 -13.33 -13.60 5.91
C VAL A 161 -14.72 -13.15 6.29
#